data_d19ff901065fd21f007226c35bb2813a
#
_entry.id   d19ff901065fd21f007226c35bb2813a
#
_cell.length_a   1.000
_cell.length_b   1.000
_cell.length_c   1.000
_cell.angle_alpha   90.00
_cell.angle_beta   90.00
_cell.angle_gamma   90.00
#
_symmetry.space_group_name_H-M   'P 1'
#
loop_
_entity.id
_entity.type
_entity.pdbx_description
1 polymer ?
#
loop_
_entity_poly.entity_id
_entity_poly.type
_entity_poly.pdbx_seq_one_letter_code
_entity_poly.pdbx_strand_id
1 'polypeptide(L)'
;LIDMKRNGFWYGGECYPEQWDEDTFKRDLRWMREANMNIATIGVFCWAIVQKDESTYDFSFLDRALEILEHEGFYVCLATPTAAPPLWMVRKYPEILSVDVNGHMRKP
;
A
#
# COMPACT_ATOMS: atom_id res chain seq x y z
N LEU A 1 2.10 -18.96 -3.20
CA LEU A 1 3.55 -18.97 -3.47
C LEU A 1 3.82 -18.27 -4.79
N ILE A 2 4.60 -17.23 -4.73
CA ILE A 2 5.08 -16.54 -5.93
C ILE A 2 6.02 -17.48 -6.68
N ASP A 3 5.72 -17.76 -7.94
CA ASP A 3 6.65 -18.50 -8.78
C ASP A 3 7.85 -17.62 -9.15
N MET A 4 8.93 -17.77 -8.43
CA MET A 4 10.17 -17.02 -8.67
C MET A 4 10.92 -17.47 -9.92
N LYS A 5 10.45 -18.53 -10.60
CA LYS A 5 11.05 -19.03 -11.85
C LYS A 5 10.43 -18.41 -13.10
N ARG A 6 9.71 -17.32 -12.96
CA ARG A 6 9.12 -16.63 -14.08
C ARG A 6 10.20 -16.24 -15.10
N ASN A 7 10.01 -16.67 -16.34
CA ASN A 7 10.80 -16.17 -17.46
C ASN A 7 10.37 -14.75 -17.79
N GLY A 8 11.18 -13.74 -17.41
CA GLY A 8 10.91 -12.36 -17.73
C GLY A 8 11.28 -11.38 -16.64
N PHE A 9 11.05 -10.14 -16.95
CA PHE A 9 11.38 -8.98 -16.15
C PHE A 9 10.22 -8.64 -15.20
N TRP A 10 10.53 -8.33 -13.96
CA TRP A 10 9.59 -7.65 -13.07
C TRP A 10 9.60 -6.16 -13.42
N TYR A 11 8.47 -5.67 -13.92
CA TYR A 11 8.29 -4.28 -14.29
C TYR A 11 6.97 -3.75 -13.75
N GLY A 12 7.02 -2.69 -12.98
CA GLY A 12 5.85 -2.10 -12.38
C GLY A 12 6.17 -0.90 -11.51
N GLY A 13 5.23 -0.53 -10.67
CA GLY A 13 5.36 0.61 -9.79
C GLY A 13 4.40 0.54 -8.61
N GLU A 14 4.41 1.58 -7.81
CA GLU A 14 3.50 1.74 -6.69
C GLU A 14 2.10 2.10 -7.16
N CYS A 15 1.10 1.53 -6.51
CA CYS A 15 -0.31 1.85 -6.68
C CYS A 15 -0.92 2.24 -5.35
N TYR A 16 -1.81 3.21 -5.38
CA TYR A 16 -2.50 3.74 -4.21
C TYR A 16 -4.01 3.58 -4.36
N PRO A 17 -4.54 2.34 -4.30
CA PRO A 17 -5.97 2.08 -4.49
C PRO A 17 -6.85 2.80 -3.45
N GLU A 18 -6.29 3.16 -2.30
CA GLU A 18 -6.96 3.92 -1.25
C GLU A 18 -7.31 5.37 -1.67
N GLN A 19 -6.72 5.88 -2.72
CA GLN A 19 -6.95 7.24 -3.22
C GLN A 19 -8.03 7.31 -4.32
N TRP A 20 -8.45 6.15 -4.85
CA TRP A 20 -9.31 6.07 -6.02
C TRP A 20 -10.54 5.20 -5.76
N ASP A 21 -11.60 5.43 -6.53
CA ASP A 21 -12.68 4.47 -6.61
C ASP A 21 -12.24 3.19 -7.35
N GLU A 22 -13.02 2.13 -7.20
CA GLU A 22 -12.68 0.82 -7.75
C GLU A 22 -12.61 0.81 -9.28
N ASP A 23 -13.51 1.55 -9.95
CA ASP A 23 -13.53 1.61 -11.42
C ASP A 23 -12.30 2.34 -11.96
N THR A 24 -11.90 3.43 -11.31
CA THR A 24 -10.66 4.15 -11.64
C THR A 24 -9.45 3.25 -11.45
N PHE A 25 -9.37 2.54 -10.33
CA PHE A 25 -8.29 1.61 -10.05
C PHE A 25 -8.18 0.50 -11.11
N LYS A 26 -9.29 -0.12 -11.49
CA LYS A 26 -9.33 -1.13 -12.54
C LYS A 26 -8.90 -0.58 -13.90
N ARG A 27 -9.33 0.63 -14.24
CA ARG A 27 -8.93 1.31 -15.48
C ARG A 27 -7.43 1.56 -15.51
N ASP A 28 -6.87 2.05 -14.43
CA ASP A 28 -5.44 2.36 -14.34
C ASP A 28 -4.59 1.09 -14.43
N LEU A 29 -5.04 -0.01 -13.83
CA LEU A 29 -4.39 -1.31 -13.96
C LEU A 29 -4.39 -1.81 -15.42
N ARG A 30 -5.45 -1.58 -16.17
CA ARG A 30 -5.49 -1.94 -17.60
C ARG A 30 -4.48 -1.14 -18.40
N TRP A 31 -4.36 0.17 -18.14
CA TRP A 31 -3.32 1.00 -18.77
C TRP A 31 -1.91 0.55 -18.40
N MET A 32 -1.69 0.19 -17.15
CA MET A 32 -0.41 -0.37 -16.72
C MET A 32 -0.09 -1.67 -17.45
N ARG A 33 -1.06 -2.55 -17.64
CA ARG A 33 -0.89 -3.79 -18.44
C ARG A 33 -0.56 -3.49 -19.89
N GLU A 34 -1.24 -2.53 -20.52
CA GLU A 34 -0.93 -2.07 -21.88
C GLU A 34 0.51 -1.56 -21.99
N ALA A 35 1.04 -0.96 -20.93
CA ALA A 35 2.44 -0.57 -20.81
C ALA A 35 3.40 -1.73 -20.47
N ASN A 36 2.91 -2.98 -20.49
CA ASN A 36 3.64 -4.21 -20.12
C ASN A 36 4.09 -4.30 -18.65
N MET A 37 3.45 -3.57 -17.76
CA MET A 37 3.65 -3.75 -16.32
C MET A 37 3.02 -5.05 -15.86
N ASN A 38 3.67 -5.73 -14.91
CA ASN A 38 3.26 -7.04 -14.43
C ASN A 38 3.27 -7.19 -12.90
N ILE A 39 3.77 -6.19 -12.19
CA ILE A 39 3.80 -6.17 -10.73
C ILE A 39 3.38 -4.80 -10.21
N ALA A 40 2.61 -4.79 -9.13
CA ALA A 40 2.20 -3.57 -8.45
C ALA A 40 2.58 -3.65 -6.97
N THR A 41 3.15 -2.59 -6.45
CA THR A 41 3.38 -2.42 -5.01
C THR A 41 2.19 -1.70 -4.40
N ILE A 42 1.59 -2.28 -3.38
CA ILE A 42 0.46 -1.70 -2.65
C ILE A 42 0.69 -1.74 -1.14
N GLY A 43 -0.10 -0.98 -0.41
CA GLY A 43 -0.15 -1.02 1.05
C GLY A 43 0.79 -0.05 1.77
N VAL A 44 1.65 0.68 1.07
CA VAL A 44 2.68 1.54 1.68
C VAL A 44 2.11 2.54 2.70
N PHE A 45 0.93 3.11 2.42
CA PHE A 45 0.28 4.13 3.24
C PHE A 45 -1.06 3.67 3.86
N CYS A 46 -1.31 2.37 3.91
CA CYS A 46 -2.60 1.83 4.33
C CYS A 46 -2.75 1.59 5.84
N TRP A 47 -1.79 2.00 6.68
CA TRP A 47 -1.82 1.66 8.10
C TRP A 47 -3.09 2.14 8.81
N ALA A 48 -3.50 3.39 8.56
CA ALA A 48 -4.72 3.96 9.16
C ALA A 48 -6.00 3.24 8.73
N ILE A 49 -6.01 2.65 7.54
CA ILE A 49 -7.14 1.87 7.02
C ILE A 49 -7.17 0.48 7.68
N VAL A 50 -6.03 -0.17 7.77
CA VAL A 50 -5.89 -1.53 8.31
C VAL A 50 -6.06 -1.57 9.82
N GLN A 51 -5.53 -0.56 10.52
CA GLN A 51 -5.56 -0.48 11.98
C GLN A 51 -6.18 0.84 12.42
N LYS A 52 -7.49 0.86 12.61
CA LYS A 52 -8.27 2.05 12.98
C LYS A 52 -8.03 2.48 14.43
N ASP A 53 -7.71 1.55 15.30
CA ASP A 53 -7.30 1.77 16.69
C ASP A 53 -6.31 0.68 17.12
N GLU A 54 -5.83 0.75 18.37
CA GLU A 54 -4.76 -0.11 18.87
C GLU A 54 -5.09 -1.61 18.84
N SER A 55 -6.35 -1.97 18.94
CA SER A 55 -6.81 -3.36 19.02
C SER A 55 -7.63 -3.85 17.83
N THR A 56 -7.95 -2.97 16.88
CA THR A 56 -8.84 -3.28 15.76
C THR A 56 -8.06 -3.33 14.45
N TYR A 57 -8.08 -4.50 13.81
CA TYR A 57 -7.50 -4.72 12.49
C TYR A 57 -8.60 -5.07 11.49
N ASP A 58 -8.56 -4.42 10.32
CA ASP A 58 -9.49 -4.65 9.23
C ASP A 58 -8.74 -4.72 7.90
N PHE A 59 -8.64 -5.92 7.34
CA PHE A 59 -7.94 -6.17 6.09
C PHE A 59 -8.84 -6.18 4.86
N SER A 60 -10.14 -5.91 5.02
CA SER A 60 -11.13 -6.02 3.93
C SER A 60 -10.77 -5.17 2.72
N PHE A 61 -10.23 -3.98 2.92
CA PHE A 61 -9.77 -3.11 1.84
C PHE A 61 -8.60 -3.75 1.06
N LEU A 62 -7.59 -4.27 1.77
CA LEU A 62 -6.45 -4.92 1.14
C LEU A 62 -6.86 -6.22 0.43
N ASP A 63 -7.73 -7.02 1.03
CA ASP A 63 -8.26 -8.24 0.41
C ASP A 63 -8.94 -7.91 -0.92
N ARG A 64 -9.77 -6.86 -0.94
CA ARG A 64 -10.43 -6.43 -2.17
C ARG A 64 -9.45 -5.91 -3.23
N ALA A 65 -8.45 -5.14 -2.83
CA ALA A 65 -7.41 -4.66 -3.74
C ALA A 65 -6.61 -5.82 -4.34
N LEU A 66 -6.27 -6.82 -3.53
CA LEU A 66 -5.58 -8.03 -3.97
C LEU A 66 -6.41 -8.85 -4.96
N GLU A 67 -7.72 -9.01 -4.72
CA GLU A 67 -8.64 -9.67 -5.65
C GLU A 67 -8.67 -8.97 -7.02
N ILE A 68 -8.74 -7.64 -7.03
CA ILE A 68 -8.73 -6.85 -8.27
C ILE A 68 -7.41 -7.03 -9.01
N LEU A 69 -6.29 -6.95 -8.31
CA LEU A 69 -4.96 -7.13 -8.90
C LEU A 69 -4.80 -8.54 -9.49
N GLU A 70 -5.24 -9.56 -8.79
CA GLU A 70 -5.24 -10.94 -9.28
C GLU A 70 -6.08 -11.08 -10.55
N HIS A 71 -7.31 -10.55 -10.53
CA HIS A 71 -8.21 -10.59 -11.68
C HIS A 71 -7.62 -9.86 -12.90
N GLU A 72 -6.95 -8.74 -12.69
CA GLU A 72 -6.27 -7.99 -13.75
C GLU A 72 -4.90 -8.58 -14.15
N GLY A 73 -4.49 -9.69 -13.54
CA GLY A 73 -3.29 -10.44 -13.91
C GLY A 73 -1.98 -9.87 -13.40
N PHE A 74 -2.01 -9.11 -12.30
CA PHE A 74 -0.82 -8.55 -11.66
C PHE A 74 -0.25 -9.46 -10.59
N TYR A 75 1.08 -9.51 -10.51
CA TYR A 75 1.77 -9.92 -9.30
C TYR A 75 1.80 -8.75 -8.31
N VAL A 76 1.94 -9.04 -7.04
CA VAL A 76 1.86 -8.03 -5.98
C VAL A 76 3.11 -8.02 -5.13
N CYS A 77 3.67 -6.84 -4.93
CA CYS A 77 4.60 -6.55 -3.87
C CYS A 77 3.80 -5.90 -2.73
N LEU A 78 3.47 -6.66 -1.70
CA LEU A 78 2.73 -6.15 -0.55
C LEU A 78 3.69 -5.51 0.43
N ALA A 79 3.59 -4.19 0.57
CA ALA A 79 4.43 -3.44 1.49
C ALA A 79 3.88 -3.46 2.92
N THR A 80 4.79 -3.37 3.90
CA THR A 80 4.39 -3.01 5.25
C THR A 80 3.99 -1.52 5.28
N PRO A 81 2.90 -1.14 5.95
CA PRO A 81 2.36 0.22 5.88
C PRO A 81 3.07 1.22 6.79
N THR A 82 4.32 0.97 7.13
CA THR A 82 5.06 1.68 8.19
C THR A 82 5.54 3.08 7.81
N ALA A 83 5.36 3.49 6.56
CA ALA A 83 5.76 4.82 6.08
C ALA A 83 4.95 5.97 6.71
N ALA A 84 3.70 5.71 7.08
CA ALA A 84 2.81 6.74 7.66
C ALA A 84 2.00 6.14 8.81
N PRO A 85 2.41 6.39 10.07
CA PRO A 85 1.67 5.91 11.23
C PRO A 85 0.28 6.56 11.31
N PRO A 86 -0.74 5.85 11.81
CA PRO A 86 -2.07 6.40 12.01
C PRO A 86 -2.06 7.58 13.00
N LEU A 87 -2.96 8.52 12.79
CA LEU A 87 -3.05 9.69 13.67
C LEU A 87 -3.33 9.33 15.13
N TRP A 88 -4.13 8.28 15.40
CA TRP A 88 -4.39 7.81 16.76
C TRP A 88 -3.11 7.37 17.46
N MET A 89 -2.18 6.73 16.72
CA MET A 89 -0.89 6.28 17.24
C MET A 89 0.01 7.46 17.59
N VAL A 90 0.08 8.46 16.72
CA VAL A 90 0.85 9.70 16.97
C VAL A 90 0.32 10.47 18.17
N ARG A 91 -1.01 10.50 18.35
CA ARG A 91 -1.63 11.16 19.51
C ARG A 91 -1.35 10.41 20.81
N LYS A 92 -1.36 9.10 20.78
CA LYS A 92 -1.13 8.27 21.97
C LYS A 92 0.36 8.13 22.31
N TYR A 93 1.20 8.07 21.30
CA TYR A 93 2.64 7.84 21.41
C TYR A 93 3.42 8.89 20.60
N PRO A 94 3.40 10.18 21.03
CA PRO A 94 4.03 11.26 20.28
C PRO A 94 5.54 11.08 20.10
N GLU A 95 6.19 10.29 20.94
CA GLU A 95 7.61 9.96 20.87
C GLU A 95 8.02 9.17 19.62
N ILE A 96 7.06 8.62 18.87
CA ILE A 96 7.34 7.94 17.60
C ILE A 96 7.65 8.88 16.46
N LEU A 97 7.34 10.18 16.61
CA LEU A 97 7.63 11.18 15.58
C LEU A 97 9.13 11.37 15.42
N SER A 98 9.55 11.50 14.16
CA SER A 98 10.96 11.75 13.84
C SER A 98 11.41 13.11 14.40
N VAL A 99 12.66 13.14 14.87
CA VAL A 99 13.30 14.34 15.41
C VAL A 99 14.43 14.73 14.45
N ASP A 100 14.53 16.01 14.11
CA ASP A 100 15.59 16.51 13.25
C ASP A 100 16.92 16.67 14.01
N VAL A 101 17.98 17.05 13.29
CA VAL A 101 19.31 17.24 13.87
C VAL A 101 19.38 18.32 14.95
N ASN A 102 18.40 19.23 15.00
CA ASN A 102 18.30 20.30 15.99
C ASN A 102 17.39 19.92 17.17
N GLY A 103 16.89 18.68 17.21
CA GLY A 103 16.01 18.21 18.27
C GLY A 103 14.54 18.62 18.12
N HIS A 104 14.15 19.14 16.94
CA HIS A 104 12.75 19.47 16.68
C HIS A 104 11.97 18.26 16.22
N MET A 105 10.85 18.02 16.90
CA MET A 105 9.93 16.95 16.54
C MET A 105 9.14 17.33 15.28
N ARG A 106 9.10 16.43 14.31
CA ARG A 106 8.34 16.63 13.07
C ARG A 106 6.84 16.61 13.40
N LYS A 107 6.11 17.63 12.94
CA LYS A 107 4.66 17.65 13.05
C LYS A 107 4.07 16.62 12.08
N PRO A 108 3.00 15.93 12.48
CA PRO A 108 2.31 14.97 11.63
C PRO A 108 1.65 15.61 10.43
#